data_292d356a68c75c72486cae40c4370ec3
#
_entry.id   292d356a68c75c72486cae40c4370ec3
#
_cell.length_a   1.000
_cell.length_b   1.000
_cell.length_c   1.000
_cell.angle_alpha   90.00
_cell.angle_beta   90.00
_cell.angle_gamma   90.00
#
_symmetry.space_group_name_H-M   'P 1'
#
loop_
_entity.id
_entity.type
_entity.pdbx_description
1 polymer ?
#
loop_
_entity_poly.entity_id
_entity_poly.type
_entity_poly.pdbx_seq_one_letter_code
_entity_poly.pdbx_strand_id
1 'polypeptide(L)' 'MSRLKLLGMNIKKYREQKGLSQNALADAVNLSREYISDVERGHKRISLKKLFAIVDVLDIKCSDIFDFS' A
#
# COMPACT_ATOMS: atom_id res chain seq x y z
N MET A 1 14.60 -3.67 10.22
CA MET A 1 13.38 -2.96 9.77
C MET A 1 12.20 -3.92 9.89
N SER A 2 11.05 -3.45 10.36
CA SER A 2 9.88 -4.31 10.56
C SER A 2 9.26 -4.70 9.22
N ARG A 3 8.57 -5.85 9.21
CA ARG A 3 7.85 -6.29 8.01
C ARG A 3 6.74 -5.34 7.63
N LEU A 4 6.07 -4.72 8.61
CA LEU A 4 5.05 -3.71 8.31
C LEU A 4 5.65 -2.51 7.58
N LYS A 5 6.83 -2.08 7.99
CA LYS A 5 7.50 -0.97 7.32
C LYS A 5 7.94 -1.36 5.91
N LEU A 6 8.46 -2.58 5.73
CA LEU A 6 8.83 -3.07 4.39
C LEU A 6 7.62 -3.16 3.48
N LEU A 7 6.50 -3.67 3.99
CA LEU A 7 5.24 -3.72 3.24
C LEU A 7 4.79 -2.32 2.85
N GLY A 8 4.82 -1.39 3.80
CA GLY A 8 4.44 0.00 3.54
C GLY A 8 5.30 0.67 2.48
N MET A 9 6.62 0.40 2.52
CA MET A 9 7.55 0.90 1.51
C MET A 9 7.24 0.35 0.12
N ASN A 10 6.86 -0.92 0.04
CA ASN A 10 6.46 -1.52 -1.23
C ASN A 10 5.17 -0.89 -1.77
N ILE A 11 4.18 -0.67 -0.91
CA ILE A 11 2.95 0.00 -1.32
C ILE A 11 3.28 1.38 -1.89
N LYS A 12 4.09 2.16 -1.19
CA LYS A 12 4.50 3.49 -1.64
C LYS A 12 5.23 3.42 -2.99
N LYS A 13 6.16 2.49 -3.13
CA LYS A 13 6.94 2.31 -4.35
C LYS A 13 6.03 2.07 -5.55
N TYR A 14 5.11 1.11 -5.46
CA TYR A 14 4.24 0.77 -6.58
C TYR A 14 3.18 1.83 -6.81
N ARG A 15 2.72 2.51 -5.75
CA ARG A 15 1.83 3.65 -5.88
C ARG A 15 2.48 4.77 -6.70
N GLU A 16 3.71 5.10 -6.37
CA GLU A 16 4.46 6.14 -7.09
C GLU A 16 4.75 5.73 -8.52
N GLN A 17 5.08 4.46 -8.75
CA GLN A 17 5.29 3.94 -10.11
C GLN A 17 4.01 4.04 -10.95
N LYS A 18 2.85 3.88 -10.33
CA LYS A 18 1.56 4.02 -10.99
C LYS A 18 1.18 5.49 -11.20
N GLY A 19 1.92 6.42 -10.62
CA GLY A 19 1.65 7.85 -10.73
C GLY A 19 0.52 8.33 -9.82
N LEU A 20 0.20 7.58 -8.75
CA LEU A 20 -0.89 7.94 -7.85
C LEU A 20 -0.37 8.66 -6.62
N SER A 21 -1.11 9.71 -6.20
CA SER A 21 -0.92 10.32 -4.89
C SER A 21 -1.50 9.43 -3.80
N GLN A 22 -1.16 9.71 -2.54
CA GLN A 22 -1.81 9.02 -1.42
C GLN A 22 -3.32 9.26 -1.43
N ASN A 23 -3.77 10.46 -1.74
CA ASN A 23 -5.20 10.76 -1.86
C ASN A 23 -5.86 9.94 -2.96
N ALA A 24 -5.24 9.85 -4.13
CA ALA A 24 -5.80 9.10 -5.25
C ALA A 24 -5.93 7.62 -4.92
N LEU A 25 -4.91 7.03 -4.29
CA LEU A 25 -4.99 5.63 -3.88
C LEU A 25 -6.07 5.44 -2.81
N ALA A 26 -6.12 6.32 -1.80
CA ALA A 26 -7.10 6.25 -0.74
C ALA A 26 -8.52 6.29 -1.30
N ASP A 27 -8.80 7.23 -2.20
CA ASP A 27 -10.11 7.35 -2.84
C ASP A 27 -10.47 6.09 -3.63
N ALA A 28 -9.51 5.53 -4.36
CA ALA A 28 -9.73 4.35 -5.18
C ALA A 28 -10.09 3.10 -4.35
N VAL A 29 -9.60 3.02 -3.12
CA VAL A 29 -9.86 1.88 -2.22
C VAL A 29 -10.80 2.22 -1.08
N ASN A 30 -11.39 3.42 -1.12
CA ASN A 30 -12.37 3.88 -0.14
C ASN A 30 -11.83 3.92 1.28
N LEU A 31 -10.61 4.41 1.43
CA LEU A 31 -9.92 4.60 2.71
C LEU A 31 -9.51 6.06 2.85
N SER A 32 -9.10 6.47 4.06
CA SER A 32 -8.61 7.83 4.26
C SER A 32 -7.15 7.96 3.83
N ARG A 33 -6.74 9.17 3.48
CA ARG A 33 -5.33 9.47 3.19
C ARG A 33 -4.45 9.18 4.40
N GLU A 34 -4.92 9.54 5.59
CA GLU A 34 -4.18 9.30 6.84
C GLU A 34 -3.93 7.81 7.05
N TYR A 35 -4.92 6.96 6.73
CA TYR A 35 -4.77 5.51 6.83
C TYR A 35 -3.68 5.02 5.87
N ILE A 36 -3.73 5.47 4.61
CA ILE A 36 -2.71 5.10 3.61
C ILE A 36 -1.32 5.57 4.08
N SER A 37 -1.22 6.81 4.56
CA SER A 37 0.05 7.34 5.06
C SER A 37 0.60 6.50 6.20
N ASP A 38 -0.24 6.13 7.18
CA ASP A 38 0.18 5.31 8.31
C ASP A 38 0.62 3.91 7.88
N VAL A 39 -0.10 3.31 6.92
CA VAL A 39 0.27 2.01 6.37
C VAL A 39 1.63 2.09 5.67
N GLU A 40 1.84 3.12 4.86
CA GLU A 40 3.10 3.29 4.13
C GLU A 40 4.29 3.49 5.07
N ARG A 41 4.06 4.10 6.23
CA ARG A 41 5.11 4.29 7.23
C ARG A 41 5.30 3.08 8.16
N GLY A 42 4.46 2.06 8.02
CA GLY A 42 4.52 0.89 8.88
C GLY A 42 3.94 1.10 10.27
N HIS A 43 3.14 2.14 10.45
CA HIS A 43 2.54 2.49 11.74
C HIS A 43 1.17 1.85 11.95
N LYS A 44 0.62 1.18 10.96
CA LYS A 44 -0.70 0.58 11.07
C LYS A 44 -0.73 -0.74 10.34
N ARG A 45 -1.38 -1.73 10.96
CA ARG A 45 -1.65 -3.00 10.30
C ARG A 45 -2.74 -2.82 9.27
N ILE A 46 -2.66 -3.57 8.18
CA ILE A 46 -3.68 -3.54 7.14
C ILE A 46 -4.29 -4.94 7.05
N SER A 47 -5.62 -5.00 6.93
CA SER A 47 -6.29 -6.28 6.71
C SER A 47 -5.98 -6.79 5.31
N LEU A 48 -6.06 -8.11 5.12
CA LEU A 48 -5.84 -8.71 3.80
C LEU A 48 -6.85 -8.19 2.78
N LYS A 49 -8.11 -8.00 3.18
CA LYS A 49 -9.14 -7.48 2.29
C LYS A 49 -8.75 -6.11 1.73
N LYS A 50 -8.27 -5.22 2.60
CA LYS A 50 -7.84 -3.88 2.18
C LYS A 50 -6.57 -3.94 1.34
N LEU A 51 -5.65 -4.83 1.72
CA LEU A 51 -4.41 -5.01 0.98
C LEU A 51 -4.68 -5.51 -0.45
N PHE A 52 -5.60 -6.48 -0.60
CA PHE A 52 -5.97 -6.98 -1.92
C PHE A 52 -6.59 -5.88 -2.79
N ALA A 53 -7.41 -5.00 -2.19
CA ALA A 53 -7.96 -3.86 -2.92
C ALA A 53 -6.85 -2.94 -3.43
N ILE A 54 -5.84 -2.67 -2.61
CA ILE A 54 -4.69 -1.85 -3.00
C ILE A 54 -3.91 -2.53 -4.12
N VAL A 55 -3.63 -3.82 -3.99
CA VAL A 55 -2.89 -4.58 -5.01
C VAL A 55 -3.63 -4.53 -6.35
N ASP A 56 -4.95 -4.66 -6.32
CA ASP A 56 -5.77 -4.59 -7.54
C ASP A 56 -5.68 -3.23 -8.21
N VAL A 57 -5.79 -2.15 -7.43
CA VAL A 57 -5.70 -0.78 -7.95
C VAL A 57 -4.32 -0.50 -8.52
N LEU A 58 -3.27 -1.01 -7.87
CA LEU A 58 -1.90 -0.82 -8.33
C LEU A 58 -1.53 -1.73 -9.51
N ASP A 59 -2.39 -2.68 -9.84
CA ASP A 59 -2.19 -3.61 -10.95
C ASP A 59 -0.86 -4.38 -10.83
N ILE A 60 -0.60 -4.87 -9.64
CA ILE A 60 0.59 -5.67 -9.32
C ILE A 60 0.16 -7.03 -8.79
N LYS A 61 1.13 -7.92 -8.64
CA LYS A 61 0.88 -9.23 -8.02
C LYS A 61 1.04 -9.14 -6.51
N CYS A 62 0.33 -9.99 -5.78
CA CYS A 62 0.55 -10.10 -4.33
C CYS A 62 2.01 -10.43 -4.02
N SER A 63 2.66 -11.26 -4.84
CA SER A 63 4.07 -11.59 -4.66
C SER A 63 4.98 -10.35 -4.73
N ASP A 64 4.60 -9.34 -5.52
CA ASP A 64 5.38 -8.10 -5.61
C ASP A 64 5.33 -7.31 -4.30
N ILE A 65 4.14 -7.23 -3.70
CA ILE A 65 3.96 -6.42 -2.48
C ILE A 65 4.66 -7.07 -1.26
N PHE A 66 4.82 -8.39 -1.27
CA PHE A 66 5.47 -9.13 -0.19
C PHE A 66 6.94 -9.46 -0.49
N ASP A 67 7.49 -8.91 -1.55
CA ASP A 67 8.91 -9.11 -1.88
C ASP A 67 9.75 -8.12 -1.07
N PHE A 68 10.41 -8.63 -0.04
CA PHE A 68 11.24 -7.84 0.87
C PHE A 68 12.74 -8.04 0.63
N SER A 69 13.10 -8.60 -0.49
CA SER A 69 14.51 -8.83 -0.84
C SER A 69 15.21 -7.55 -1.30
#